data_77eb3b633a26216f0cfa4d6805c811ea
#
_entry.id   77eb3b633a26216f0cfa4d6805c811ea
#
_cell.length_a   1.000
_cell.length_b   1.000
_cell.length_c   1.000
_cell.angle_alpha   90.00
_cell.angle_beta   90.00
_cell.angle_gamma   90.00
#
_symmetry.space_group_name_H-M   'P 1'
#
loop_
_entity.id
_entity.type
_entity.pdbx_description
1 polymer ?
#
loop_
_entity_poly.entity_id
_entity_poly.type
_entity_poly.pdbx_seq_one_letter_code
_entity_poly.pdbx_strand_id
1 'polypeptide(L)'
;MDELLLLSGNDIPFPEARVTIHQPRLREIAFIGEEAFFTGCEFLNFSKDMLQEKDKINLIHQTNFEILMSIVNDKSPLGINTKNAIFMLLTLLFPDYEIKFQEDGIFLLNKNEFVTLNKMNFDEFQKILVQMFCLNKKKDNEQDYNPGGDRAKMIAEKLKRGRQRAAAAKGEENQKIAVFSRYISILAVGETKDINSFMDYTVYQLYDEFDRFELKQNSDVYLQARLAGAQDLEEVDNWMKDIHP
;
A
#
# COMPACT_ATOMS: atom_id res chain seq x y z
N MET A 1 0.75 2.58 -16.28
CA MET A 1 2.24 2.46 -16.27
C MET A 1 2.58 1.04 -16.68
N ASP A 2 3.77 0.82 -17.26
CA ASP A 2 4.21 -0.54 -17.64
C ASP A 2 4.48 -1.38 -16.38
N GLU A 3 3.81 -2.53 -16.28
CA GLU A 3 3.94 -3.47 -15.16
C GLU A 3 5.36 -4.04 -15.06
N LEU A 4 6.00 -4.32 -16.21
CA LEU A 4 7.37 -4.80 -16.24
C LEU A 4 8.35 -3.79 -15.62
N LEU A 5 8.07 -2.48 -15.76
CA LEU A 5 8.87 -1.44 -15.11
C LEU A 5 8.72 -1.50 -13.59
N LEU A 6 7.50 -1.73 -13.08
CA LEU A 6 7.26 -1.90 -11.65
C LEU A 6 7.96 -3.16 -11.10
N LEU A 7 7.81 -4.28 -11.82
CA LEU A 7 8.46 -5.54 -11.45
C LEU A 7 10.00 -5.49 -11.53
N SER A 8 10.55 -4.65 -12.42
CA SER A 8 12.02 -4.50 -12.51
C SER A 8 12.66 -3.83 -11.30
N GLY A 9 11.89 -3.06 -10.53
CA GLY A 9 12.39 -2.24 -9.42
C GLY A 9 13.29 -1.08 -9.86
N ASN A 10 13.30 -0.74 -11.15
CA ASN A 10 14.01 0.43 -11.66
C ASN A 10 13.27 1.72 -11.37
N ASP A 11 13.98 2.85 -11.36
CA ASP A 11 13.37 4.15 -11.17
C ASP A 11 12.32 4.46 -12.26
N ILE A 12 11.25 5.13 -11.87
CA ILE A 12 10.10 5.42 -12.72
C ILE A 12 10.26 6.82 -13.32
N PRO A 13 10.27 6.97 -14.65
CA PRO A 13 10.27 8.29 -15.27
C PRO A 13 9.02 9.10 -14.90
N PHE A 14 9.21 10.35 -14.53
CA PHE A 14 8.13 11.32 -14.28
C PHE A 14 8.31 12.55 -15.17
N PRO A 15 7.84 12.48 -16.44
CA PRO A 15 8.09 13.52 -17.46
C PRO A 15 7.51 14.87 -17.10
N GLU A 16 6.38 14.92 -16.38
CA GLU A 16 5.69 16.15 -15.98
C GLU A 16 6.54 17.05 -15.09
N ALA A 17 7.48 16.45 -14.37
CA ALA A 17 8.45 17.15 -13.54
C ALA A 17 9.89 17.00 -14.05
N ARG A 18 10.13 16.26 -15.13
CA ARG A 18 11.44 15.94 -15.71
C ARG A 18 12.40 15.30 -14.72
N VAL A 19 11.92 14.40 -13.89
CA VAL A 19 12.68 13.69 -12.87
C VAL A 19 12.33 12.21 -12.92
N THR A 20 13.11 11.37 -12.27
CA THR A 20 12.79 9.98 -12.00
C THR A 20 12.35 9.82 -10.55
N ILE A 21 11.42 8.92 -10.30
CA ILE A 21 10.95 8.55 -8.96
C ILE A 21 11.60 7.22 -8.61
N HIS A 22 12.38 7.20 -7.56
CA HIS A 22 12.98 5.98 -7.05
C HIS A 22 11.90 5.01 -6.52
N GLN A 23 12.05 3.71 -6.82
CA GLN A 23 11.24 2.65 -6.21
C GLN A 23 11.92 2.17 -4.93
N PRO A 24 11.47 2.61 -3.72
CA PRO A 24 12.15 2.26 -2.48
C PRO A 24 12.12 0.76 -2.23
N ARG A 25 13.23 0.23 -1.77
CA ARG A 25 13.35 -1.16 -1.33
C ARG A 25 12.89 -1.31 0.11
N LEU A 26 12.45 -2.49 0.50
CA LEU A 26 11.97 -2.75 1.86
C LEU A 26 13.02 -2.43 2.93
N ARG A 27 14.31 -2.63 2.63
CA ARG A 27 15.40 -2.23 3.53
C ARG A 27 15.48 -0.71 3.76
N GLU A 28 15.16 0.08 2.75
CA GLU A 28 15.14 1.55 2.85
C GLU A 28 13.92 2.01 3.65
N ILE A 29 12.77 1.37 3.40
CA ILE A 29 11.55 1.62 4.18
C ILE A 29 11.75 1.25 5.65
N ALA A 30 12.51 0.19 5.95
CA ALA A 30 12.80 -0.22 7.31
C ALA A 30 13.53 0.86 8.13
N PHE A 31 14.35 1.73 7.49
CA PHE A 31 15.00 2.85 8.18
C PHE A 31 14.04 3.92 8.68
N ILE A 32 12.98 4.20 7.92
CA ILE A 32 11.96 5.18 8.35
C ILE A 32 10.83 4.53 9.16
N GLY A 33 10.67 3.21 9.06
CA GLY A 33 9.63 2.41 9.69
C GLY A 33 8.32 2.36 8.90
N GLU A 34 7.63 1.21 8.97
CA GLU A 34 6.37 0.99 8.25
C GLU A 34 5.29 2.03 8.58
N GLU A 35 5.20 2.47 9.84
CA GLU A 35 4.21 3.46 10.27
C GLU A 35 4.40 4.81 9.56
N ALA A 36 5.62 5.32 9.52
CA ALA A 36 5.93 6.58 8.84
C ALA A 36 5.72 6.46 7.33
N PHE A 37 6.11 5.31 6.74
CA PHE A 37 5.89 5.01 5.33
C PHE A 37 4.39 5.02 4.98
N PHE A 38 3.55 4.26 5.69
CA PHE A 38 2.11 4.21 5.40
C PHE A 38 1.41 5.54 5.68
N THR A 39 1.81 6.26 6.74
CA THR A 39 1.30 7.60 7.00
C THR A 39 1.63 8.55 5.84
N GLY A 40 2.88 8.53 5.36
CA GLY A 40 3.28 9.32 4.19
C GLY A 40 2.46 8.96 2.94
N CYS A 41 2.27 7.66 2.67
CA CYS A 41 1.44 7.19 1.56
C CYS A 41 -0.01 7.64 1.68
N GLU A 42 -0.63 7.54 2.85
CA GLU A 42 -2.00 7.96 3.10
C GLU A 42 -2.19 9.44 2.77
N PHE A 43 -1.29 10.30 3.27
CA PHE A 43 -1.38 11.73 3.03
C PHE A 43 -0.98 12.17 1.62
N LEU A 44 -0.09 11.45 0.94
CA LEU A 44 0.23 11.74 -0.47
C LEU A 44 -0.83 11.20 -1.44
N ASN A 45 -1.62 10.20 -1.03
CA ASN A 45 -2.63 9.55 -1.89
C ASN A 45 -4.08 9.94 -1.54
N PHE A 46 -4.31 10.82 -0.57
CA PHE A 46 -5.69 11.22 -0.27
C PHE A 46 -6.32 11.95 -1.46
N SER A 47 -7.66 11.87 -1.56
CA SER A 47 -8.42 12.67 -2.49
C SER A 47 -9.43 13.55 -1.76
N LYS A 48 -9.74 14.72 -2.34
CA LYS A 48 -10.77 15.62 -1.81
C LYS A 48 -12.14 14.94 -1.67
N ASP A 49 -12.44 13.99 -2.54
CA ASP A 49 -13.71 13.27 -2.54
C ASP A 49 -13.86 12.43 -1.26
N MET A 50 -12.78 11.80 -0.80
CA MET A 50 -12.76 11.07 0.47
C MET A 50 -13.03 11.97 1.68
N LEU A 51 -12.54 13.21 1.67
CA LEU A 51 -12.79 14.18 2.74
C LEU A 51 -14.22 14.72 2.69
N GLN A 52 -14.76 14.99 1.48
CA GLN A 52 -16.13 15.45 1.32
C GLN A 52 -17.16 14.43 1.81
N GLU A 53 -16.93 13.13 1.56
CA GLU A 53 -17.79 12.07 2.04
C GLU A 53 -17.79 11.92 3.57
N LYS A 54 -16.61 12.02 4.19
CA LYS A 54 -16.46 11.83 5.64
C LYS A 54 -16.95 13.04 6.45
N ASP A 55 -16.56 14.24 6.05
CA ASP A 55 -16.68 15.42 6.93
C ASP A 55 -17.69 16.45 6.43
N LYS A 56 -18.36 16.21 5.29
CA LYS A 56 -19.31 17.14 4.65
C LYS A 56 -18.72 18.54 4.38
N ILE A 57 -17.39 18.61 4.22
CA ILE A 57 -16.68 19.85 3.94
C ILE A 57 -16.79 20.15 2.43
N ASN A 58 -17.14 21.38 2.11
CA ASN A 58 -17.23 21.81 0.69
C ASN A 58 -15.85 22.23 0.18
N LEU A 59 -15.14 21.32 -0.47
CA LEU A 59 -13.80 21.52 -1.04
C LEU A 59 -13.82 21.70 -2.58
N ILE A 60 -14.95 22.08 -3.18
CA ILE A 60 -15.17 22.10 -4.62
C ILE A 60 -14.10 22.90 -5.38
N HIS A 61 -13.59 23.97 -4.79
CA HIS A 61 -12.64 24.87 -5.43
C HIS A 61 -11.17 24.56 -5.16
N GLN A 62 -10.86 23.54 -4.33
CA GLN A 62 -9.48 23.17 -3.98
C GLN A 62 -9.04 21.93 -4.74
N THR A 63 -7.76 21.93 -5.14
CA THR A 63 -7.09 20.73 -5.69
C THR A 63 -6.58 19.85 -4.55
N ASN A 64 -6.29 18.57 -4.83
CA ASN A 64 -5.67 17.67 -3.85
C ASN A 64 -4.35 18.26 -3.31
N PHE A 65 -3.58 18.89 -4.20
CA PHE A 65 -2.31 19.53 -3.81
C PHE A 65 -2.51 20.70 -2.84
N GLU A 66 -3.48 21.58 -3.09
CA GLU A 66 -3.76 22.73 -2.20
C GLU A 66 -4.22 22.27 -0.81
N ILE A 67 -5.01 21.19 -0.75
CA ILE A 67 -5.42 20.60 0.53
C ILE A 67 -4.19 19.99 1.25
N LEU A 68 -3.34 19.25 0.53
CA LEU A 68 -2.11 18.70 1.09
C LEU A 68 -1.24 19.83 1.68
N MET A 69 -1.03 20.91 0.94
CA MET A 69 -0.21 22.02 1.39
C MET A 69 -0.81 22.74 2.62
N SER A 70 -2.13 22.79 2.74
CA SER A 70 -2.78 23.33 3.94
C SER A 70 -2.50 22.47 5.17
N ILE A 71 -2.49 21.15 5.03
CA ILE A 71 -2.15 20.20 6.11
C ILE A 71 -0.67 20.31 6.49
N VAL A 72 0.21 20.33 5.48
CA VAL A 72 1.68 20.43 5.68
C VAL A 72 2.09 21.75 6.36
N ASN A 73 1.35 22.83 6.12
CA ASN A 73 1.58 24.15 6.72
C ASN A 73 0.89 24.34 8.07
N ASP A 74 0.05 23.38 8.49
CA ASP A 74 -0.55 23.41 9.83
C ASP A 74 0.53 23.23 10.91
N LYS A 75 0.52 24.13 11.90
CA LYS A 75 1.46 24.15 13.03
C LYS A 75 0.98 23.28 14.21
N SER A 76 -0.13 22.60 14.08
CA SER A 76 -0.58 21.66 15.10
C SER A 76 0.37 20.45 15.21
N PRO A 77 0.39 19.73 16.34
CA PRO A 77 1.18 18.51 16.47
C PRO A 77 0.88 17.48 15.36
N LEU A 78 -0.39 17.39 14.95
CA LEU A 78 -0.81 16.51 13.86
C LEU A 78 -0.19 16.95 12.53
N GLY A 79 -0.27 18.24 12.19
CA GLY A 79 0.33 18.81 10.97
C GLY A 79 1.84 18.59 10.92
N ILE A 80 2.55 18.76 12.04
CA ILE A 80 3.99 18.55 12.14
C ILE A 80 4.32 17.07 11.90
N ASN A 81 3.61 16.14 12.52
CA ASN A 81 3.83 14.69 12.32
C ASN A 81 3.57 14.26 10.87
N THR A 82 2.48 14.76 10.29
CA THR A 82 2.12 14.54 8.88
C THR A 82 3.21 15.04 7.94
N LYS A 83 3.67 16.26 8.14
CA LYS A 83 4.77 16.86 7.38
C LYS A 83 6.04 16.02 7.45
N ASN A 84 6.40 15.54 8.64
CA ASN A 84 7.57 14.68 8.82
C ASN A 84 7.42 13.36 8.09
N ALA A 85 6.26 12.70 8.14
CA ALA A 85 6.00 11.46 7.42
C ALA A 85 6.09 11.66 5.89
N ILE A 86 5.50 12.73 5.37
CA ILE A 86 5.59 13.10 3.96
C ILE A 86 7.05 13.39 3.58
N PHE A 87 7.78 14.13 4.39
CA PHE A 87 9.20 14.43 4.16
C PHE A 87 10.04 13.15 4.08
N MET A 88 9.87 12.22 5.03
CA MET A 88 10.58 10.94 5.03
C MET A 88 10.27 10.13 3.76
N LEU A 89 9.00 10.04 3.36
CA LEU A 89 8.61 9.33 2.15
C LEU A 89 9.20 9.99 0.90
N LEU A 90 9.10 11.32 0.77
CA LEU A 90 9.69 12.03 -0.36
C LEU A 90 11.22 11.87 -0.42
N THR A 91 11.89 11.78 0.72
CA THR A 91 13.35 11.52 0.76
C THR A 91 13.69 10.13 0.21
N LEU A 92 12.83 9.12 0.43
CA LEU A 92 12.99 7.81 -0.21
C LEU A 92 12.73 7.85 -1.71
N LEU A 93 11.72 8.63 -2.15
CA LEU A 93 11.35 8.74 -3.56
C LEU A 93 12.35 9.54 -4.39
N PHE A 94 13.05 10.48 -3.77
CA PHE A 94 13.99 11.40 -4.40
C PHE A 94 15.31 11.48 -3.61
N PRO A 95 16.09 10.37 -3.54
CA PRO A 95 17.27 10.29 -2.65
C PRO A 95 18.38 11.28 -3.00
N ASP A 96 18.45 11.74 -4.25
CA ASP A 96 19.48 12.67 -4.73
C ASP A 96 19.07 14.15 -4.58
N TYR A 97 17.90 14.43 -3.97
CA TYR A 97 17.36 15.78 -3.88
C TYR A 97 17.17 16.23 -2.42
N GLU A 98 17.48 17.49 -2.16
CA GLU A 98 17.09 18.20 -0.94
C GLU A 98 15.62 18.66 -1.08
N ILE A 99 14.78 18.31 -0.11
CA ILE A 99 13.34 18.58 -0.17
C ILE A 99 13.01 19.83 0.67
N LYS A 100 12.33 20.78 0.06
CA LYS A 100 11.86 22.00 0.74
C LYS A 100 10.37 22.23 0.49
N PHE A 101 9.63 22.43 1.57
CA PHE A 101 8.22 22.83 1.50
C PHE A 101 8.14 24.36 1.51
N GLN A 102 7.45 24.93 0.53
CA GLN A 102 7.13 26.36 0.45
C GLN A 102 5.62 26.52 0.21
N GLU A 103 5.10 27.74 0.28
CA GLU A 103 3.65 28.00 0.19
C GLU A 103 3.02 27.51 -1.12
N ASP A 104 3.75 27.56 -2.22
CA ASP A 104 3.29 27.27 -3.57
C ASP A 104 3.76 25.93 -4.13
N GLY A 105 4.58 25.16 -3.38
CA GLY A 105 5.10 23.90 -3.90
C GLY A 105 6.01 23.12 -2.97
N ILE A 106 6.30 21.89 -3.38
CA ILE A 106 7.35 21.06 -2.82
C ILE A 106 8.52 21.10 -3.79
N PHE A 107 9.62 21.62 -3.33
CA PHE A 107 10.82 21.86 -4.13
C PHE A 107 11.82 20.73 -3.91
N LEU A 108 12.26 20.16 -5.00
CA LEU A 108 13.31 19.15 -5.07
C LEU A 108 14.55 19.81 -5.65
N LEU A 109 15.59 19.95 -4.84
CA LEU A 109 16.81 20.68 -5.18
C LEU A 109 17.98 19.71 -5.28
N ASN A 110 18.63 19.70 -6.43
CA ASN A 110 19.89 19.01 -6.64
C ASN A 110 20.92 20.04 -7.15
N LYS A 111 22.21 19.70 -7.15
CA LYS A 111 23.29 20.59 -7.59
C LYS A 111 23.08 21.15 -9.00
N ASN A 112 22.43 20.40 -9.88
CA ASN A 112 22.26 20.72 -11.29
C ASN A 112 20.80 20.95 -11.73
N GLU A 113 19.84 20.62 -10.87
CA GLU A 113 18.42 20.58 -11.24
C GLU A 113 17.56 21.18 -10.14
N PHE A 114 16.50 21.84 -10.59
CA PHE A 114 15.45 22.36 -9.75
C PHE A 114 14.12 21.84 -10.26
N VAL A 115 13.43 21.09 -9.44
CA VAL A 115 12.14 20.48 -9.77
C VAL A 115 11.10 20.90 -8.75
N THR A 116 9.86 21.09 -9.19
CA THR A 116 8.77 21.45 -8.31
C THR A 116 7.59 20.49 -8.49
N LEU A 117 7.16 19.88 -7.38
CA LEU A 117 5.83 19.26 -7.32
C LEU A 117 4.83 20.36 -6.94
N ASN A 118 3.84 20.54 -7.78
CA ASN A 118 2.81 21.57 -7.66
C ASN A 118 1.45 21.06 -8.18
N LYS A 119 0.43 21.90 -8.13
CA LYS A 119 -0.92 21.54 -8.56
C LYS A 119 -1.05 21.04 -10.01
N MET A 120 -0.06 21.30 -10.87
CA MET A 120 -0.12 20.91 -12.28
C MET A 120 0.33 19.47 -12.52
N ASN A 121 1.22 18.96 -11.68
CA ASN A 121 1.83 17.63 -11.83
C ASN A 121 1.55 16.67 -10.66
N PHE A 122 0.93 17.16 -9.59
CA PHE A 122 0.71 16.35 -8.39
C PHE A 122 -0.24 15.16 -8.61
N ASP A 123 -1.32 15.36 -9.39
CA ASP A 123 -2.27 14.26 -9.64
C ASP A 123 -1.62 13.10 -10.42
N GLU A 124 -0.73 13.40 -11.39
CA GLU A 124 0.06 12.36 -12.08
C GLU A 124 1.06 11.69 -11.13
N PHE A 125 1.70 12.46 -10.26
CA PHE A 125 2.55 11.92 -9.20
C PHE A 125 1.78 10.94 -8.29
N GLN A 126 0.56 11.31 -7.85
CA GLN A 126 -0.31 10.42 -7.06
C GLN A 126 -0.61 9.11 -7.80
N LYS A 127 -0.92 9.16 -9.10
CA LYS A 127 -1.18 7.95 -9.90
C LYS A 127 0.02 7.00 -9.92
N ILE A 128 1.22 7.54 -10.02
CA ILE A 128 2.46 6.74 -9.96
C ILE A 128 2.58 6.06 -8.59
N LEU A 129 2.39 6.82 -7.49
CA LEU A 129 2.47 6.27 -6.13
C LEU A 129 1.44 5.17 -5.89
N VAL A 130 0.21 5.36 -6.37
CA VAL A 130 -0.88 4.37 -6.25
C VAL A 130 -0.48 3.04 -6.87
N GLN A 131 0.11 3.06 -8.05
CA GLN A 131 0.53 1.85 -8.75
C GLN A 131 1.79 1.25 -8.11
N MET A 132 2.80 2.07 -7.82
CA MET A 132 4.07 1.65 -7.24
C MET A 132 3.93 1.00 -5.86
N PHE A 133 2.99 1.50 -5.04
CA PHE A 133 2.77 1.01 -3.68
C PHE A 133 1.48 0.19 -3.53
N CYS A 134 0.79 -0.13 -4.63
CA CYS A 134 -0.45 -0.92 -4.65
C CYS A 134 -1.55 -0.35 -3.71
N LEU A 135 -1.69 1.00 -3.62
CA LEU A 135 -2.54 1.66 -2.63
C LEU A 135 -4.04 1.45 -2.89
N ASN A 136 -4.45 1.14 -4.11
CA ASN A 136 -5.85 0.86 -4.47
C ASN A 136 -6.26 -0.60 -4.30
N LYS A 137 -5.34 -1.49 -3.92
CA LYS A 137 -5.73 -2.86 -3.58
C LYS A 137 -6.69 -2.76 -2.40
N LYS A 138 -7.99 -2.95 -2.67
CA LYS A 138 -8.99 -3.13 -1.62
C LYS A 138 -8.43 -4.19 -0.67
N LYS A 139 -8.50 -3.91 0.62
CA LYS A 139 -8.30 -4.95 1.63
C LYS A 139 -9.44 -5.96 1.44
N ASP A 140 -9.30 -6.89 0.50
CA ASP A 140 -10.16 -8.07 0.33
C ASP A 140 -9.95 -9.05 1.51
N ASN A 141 -9.82 -8.48 2.71
CA ASN A 141 -9.70 -9.23 3.96
C ASN A 141 -11.05 -9.61 4.55
N GLU A 142 -12.13 -9.35 3.86
CA GLU A 142 -13.42 -9.94 4.12
C GLU A 142 -13.91 -10.66 2.85
N GLN A 143 -13.27 -11.79 2.52
CA GLN A 143 -14.01 -12.81 1.81
C GLN A 143 -15.22 -13.09 2.71
N ASP A 144 -16.36 -12.60 2.29
CA ASP A 144 -17.64 -13.03 2.82
C ASP A 144 -17.73 -14.54 2.51
N TYR A 145 -17.13 -15.33 3.41
CA TYR A 145 -17.29 -16.77 3.40
C TYR A 145 -18.79 -17.01 3.51
N ASN A 146 -19.42 -17.28 2.38
CA ASN A 146 -20.82 -17.62 2.26
C ASN A 146 -20.96 -19.14 2.31
N PRO A 147 -21.05 -19.73 3.50
CA PRO A 147 -21.10 -21.20 3.64
C PRO A 147 -22.42 -21.73 3.09
N GLY A 148 -22.37 -22.69 2.20
CA GLY A 148 -23.48 -23.28 1.47
C GLY A 148 -24.50 -24.08 2.30
N GLY A 149 -24.43 -24.04 3.65
CA GLY A 149 -25.40 -24.73 4.53
C GLY A 149 -25.60 -24.02 5.86
N ASP A 150 -26.83 -24.13 6.44
CA ASP A 150 -27.22 -23.44 7.66
C ASP A 150 -26.29 -23.71 8.85
N ARG A 151 -25.77 -24.93 8.97
CA ARG A 151 -24.83 -25.31 10.03
C ARG A 151 -23.47 -24.62 9.83
N ALA A 152 -23.00 -24.51 8.58
CA ALA A 152 -21.78 -23.82 8.24
C ALA A 152 -21.91 -22.30 8.42
N LYS A 153 -23.08 -21.72 8.11
CA LYS A 153 -23.42 -20.31 8.42
C LYS A 153 -23.35 -20.02 9.91
N MET A 154 -23.93 -20.86 10.74
CA MET A 154 -23.86 -20.72 12.21
C MET A 154 -22.41 -20.81 12.74
N ILE A 155 -21.59 -21.67 12.19
CA ILE A 155 -20.18 -21.79 12.57
C ILE A 155 -19.41 -20.54 12.13
N ALA A 156 -19.60 -20.07 10.91
CA ALA A 156 -18.97 -18.86 10.39
C ALA A 156 -19.36 -17.63 11.22
N GLU A 157 -20.66 -17.47 11.57
CA GLU A 157 -21.10 -16.40 12.48
C GLU A 157 -20.48 -16.49 13.87
N LYS A 158 -20.38 -17.68 14.44
CA LYS A 158 -19.72 -17.87 15.75
C LYS A 158 -18.24 -17.51 15.69
N LEU A 159 -17.54 -17.89 14.61
CA LEU A 159 -16.15 -17.52 14.39
C LEU A 159 -15.99 -16.00 14.20
N LYS A 160 -16.88 -15.36 13.41
CA LYS A 160 -16.90 -13.90 13.22
C LYS A 160 -17.13 -13.17 14.54
N ARG A 161 -18.13 -13.59 15.34
CA ARG A 161 -18.36 -13.04 16.68
C ARG A 161 -17.22 -13.32 17.67
N GLY A 162 -16.58 -14.50 17.58
CA GLY A 162 -15.39 -14.83 18.36
C GLY A 162 -14.22 -13.92 18.06
N ARG A 163 -13.94 -13.68 16.76
CA ARG A 163 -12.91 -12.74 16.30
C ARG A 163 -13.19 -11.31 16.74
N GLN A 164 -14.43 -10.85 16.59
CA GLN A 164 -14.84 -9.50 17.04
C GLN A 164 -14.69 -9.33 18.56
N ARG A 165 -15.07 -10.35 19.36
CA ARG A 165 -14.90 -10.33 20.82
C ARG A 165 -13.42 -10.39 21.22
N ALA A 166 -12.61 -11.18 20.54
CA ALA A 166 -11.17 -11.24 20.77
C ALA A 166 -10.47 -9.92 20.39
N ALA A 167 -10.90 -9.26 19.31
CA ALA A 167 -10.42 -7.94 18.92
C ALA A 167 -10.84 -6.87 19.95
N ALA A 168 -12.09 -6.90 20.42
CA ALA A 168 -12.59 -5.97 21.44
C ALA A 168 -11.94 -6.22 22.81
N ALA A 169 -11.66 -7.48 23.19
CA ALA A 169 -11.01 -7.82 24.46
C ALA A 169 -9.50 -7.52 24.49
N LYS A 170 -8.86 -7.42 23.33
CA LYS A 170 -7.44 -7.00 23.21
C LYS A 170 -7.24 -5.51 23.39
N GLY A 171 -8.33 -4.74 23.64
CA GLY A 171 -8.26 -3.28 23.62
C GLY A 171 -7.87 -2.77 22.23
N GLU A 172 -8.25 -1.57 21.92
CA GLU A 172 -7.70 -0.80 20.80
C GLU A 172 -6.26 -0.35 21.10
N GLU A 173 -5.41 -1.23 21.60
CA GLU A 173 -4.00 -1.10 21.34
C GLU A 173 -3.89 -1.22 19.84
N ASN A 174 -3.65 -0.08 19.19
CA ASN A 174 -3.23 -0.01 17.79
C ASN A 174 -2.20 -1.10 17.57
N GLN A 175 -2.65 -2.30 17.15
CA GLN A 175 -1.77 -3.28 16.58
C GLN A 175 -1.27 -2.59 15.32
N LYS A 176 -0.12 -1.91 15.45
CA LYS A 176 0.69 -1.47 14.33
C LYS A 176 0.77 -2.69 13.44
N ILE A 177 0.00 -2.67 12.35
CA ILE A 177 -0.08 -3.81 11.47
C ILE A 177 1.24 -3.79 10.71
N ALA A 178 2.20 -4.55 11.19
CA ALA A 178 3.46 -4.79 10.49
C ALA A 178 3.16 -5.63 9.24
N VAL A 179 2.68 -4.95 8.18
CA VAL A 179 2.18 -5.59 6.96
C VAL A 179 3.33 -6.26 6.23
N PHE A 180 4.42 -5.53 5.99
CA PHE A 180 5.57 -6.04 5.27
C PHE A 180 6.26 -7.17 6.02
N SER A 181 6.51 -6.99 7.33
CA SER A 181 7.13 -8.01 8.16
C SER A 181 6.34 -9.32 8.16
N ARG A 182 5.00 -9.23 8.17
CA ARG A 182 4.13 -10.40 8.08
C ARG A 182 4.23 -11.09 6.73
N TYR A 183 4.16 -10.35 5.61
CA TYR A 183 4.23 -10.90 4.26
C TYR A 183 5.58 -11.55 4.01
N ILE A 184 6.68 -10.88 4.37
CA ILE A 184 8.03 -11.43 4.30
C ILE A 184 8.13 -12.75 5.07
N SER A 185 7.61 -12.79 6.31
CA SER A 185 7.64 -14.00 7.14
C SER A 185 6.86 -15.16 6.51
N ILE A 186 5.67 -14.89 5.94
CA ILE A 186 4.85 -15.92 5.26
C ILE A 186 5.57 -16.45 4.02
N LEU A 187 6.09 -15.56 3.18
CA LEU A 187 6.79 -15.94 1.96
C LEU A 187 8.09 -16.69 2.26
N ALA A 188 8.87 -16.23 3.23
CA ALA A 188 10.13 -16.90 3.62
C ALA A 188 9.89 -18.36 4.05
N VAL A 189 8.84 -18.60 4.85
CA VAL A 189 8.47 -19.96 5.28
C VAL A 189 7.87 -20.76 4.13
N GLY A 190 6.94 -20.14 3.37
CA GLY A 190 6.19 -20.84 2.32
C GLY A 190 7.03 -21.20 1.11
N GLU A 191 8.02 -20.38 0.75
CA GLU A 191 8.90 -20.59 -0.41
C GLU A 191 10.28 -21.10 -0.04
N THR A 192 10.57 -21.26 1.27
CA THR A 192 11.87 -21.71 1.78
C THR A 192 13.01 -20.76 1.35
N LYS A 193 12.73 -19.46 1.28
CA LYS A 193 13.70 -18.40 0.94
C LYS A 193 14.28 -17.74 2.19
N ASP A 194 15.50 -17.22 2.07
CA ASP A 194 16.09 -16.40 3.12
C ASP A 194 15.32 -15.07 3.26
N ILE A 195 14.93 -14.71 4.48
CA ILE A 195 14.26 -13.45 4.83
C ILE A 195 15.01 -12.24 4.26
N ASN A 196 16.33 -12.26 4.29
CA ASN A 196 17.14 -11.14 3.79
C ASN A 196 16.97 -10.90 2.28
N SER A 197 16.64 -11.93 1.50
CA SER A 197 16.41 -11.77 0.06
C SER A 197 15.22 -10.85 -0.26
N PHE A 198 14.21 -10.82 0.61
CA PHE A 198 13.05 -9.95 0.45
C PHE A 198 13.35 -8.48 0.75
N MET A 199 14.41 -8.19 1.50
CA MET A 199 14.77 -6.81 1.85
C MET A 199 15.22 -5.98 0.64
N ASP A 200 15.57 -6.62 -0.47
CA ASP A 200 15.90 -5.98 -1.74
C ASP A 200 14.70 -5.80 -2.67
N TYR A 201 13.52 -6.30 -2.27
CA TYR A 201 12.29 -6.13 -3.03
C TYR A 201 11.74 -4.72 -2.86
N THR A 202 11.08 -4.22 -3.92
CA THR A 202 10.18 -3.08 -3.81
C THR A 202 8.85 -3.50 -3.20
N VAL A 203 8.02 -2.53 -2.82
CA VAL A 203 6.67 -2.80 -2.31
C VAL A 203 5.84 -3.55 -3.36
N TYR A 204 5.92 -3.12 -4.63
CA TYR A 204 5.20 -3.78 -5.73
C TYR A 204 5.60 -5.24 -5.87
N GLN A 205 6.89 -5.54 -5.89
CA GLN A 205 7.40 -6.92 -5.99
C GLN A 205 6.95 -7.80 -4.82
N LEU A 206 6.95 -7.26 -3.59
CA LEU A 206 6.48 -7.99 -2.42
C LEU A 206 4.99 -8.35 -2.52
N TYR A 207 4.14 -7.40 -2.94
CA TYR A 207 2.71 -7.65 -3.10
C TYR A 207 2.42 -8.59 -4.26
N ASP A 208 3.11 -8.47 -5.39
CA ASP A 208 2.96 -9.38 -6.52
C ASP A 208 3.29 -10.82 -6.14
N GLU A 209 4.45 -11.04 -5.49
CA GLU A 209 4.86 -12.38 -5.05
C GLU A 209 3.92 -12.96 -3.99
N PHE A 210 3.43 -12.11 -3.06
CA PHE A 210 2.47 -12.55 -2.04
C PHE A 210 1.13 -12.98 -2.65
N ASP A 211 0.55 -12.18 -3.55
CA ASP A 211 -0.70 -12.50 -4.22
C ASP A 211 -0.56 -13.78 -5.07
N ARG A 212 0.56 -13.92 -5.76
CA ARG A 212 0.87 -15.12 -6.54
C ARG A 212 1.02 -16.37 -5.68
N PHE A 213 1.72 -16.21 -4.53
CA PHE A 213 1.86 -17.26 -3.54
C PHE A 213 0.50 -17.72 -2.99
N GLU A 214 -0.38 -16.77 -2.63
CA GLU A 214 -1.71 -17.08 -2.11
C GLU A 214 -2.56 -17.86 -3.14
N LEU A 215 -2.59 -17.40 -4.39
CA LEU A 215 -3.29 -18.10 -5.47
C LEU A 215 -2.76 -19.52 -5.68
N LYS A 216 -1.43 -19.69 -5.65
CA LYS A 216 -0.80 -21.00 -5.78
C LYS A 216 -1.17 -21.93 -4.63
N GLN A 217 -1.12 -21.46 -3.38
CA GLN A 217 -1.49 -22.25 -2.20
C GLN A 217 -2.97 -22.68 -2.25
N ASN A 218 -3.88 -21.80 -2.64
CA ASN A 218 -5.29 -22.12 -2.80
C ASN A 218 -5.51 -23.17 -3.88
N SER A 219 -4.81 -23.06 -5.00
CA SER A 219 -4.85 -24.05 -6.09
C SER A 219 -4.32 -25.41 -5.64
N ASP A 220 -3.20 -25.47 -4.92
CA ASP A 220 -2.60 -26.72 -4.44
C ASP A 220 -3.51 -27.41 -3.42
N VAL A 221 -4.11 -26.66 -2.48
CA VAL A 221 -5.09 -27.21 -1.52
C VAL A 221 -6.33 -27.74 -2.21
N TYR A 222 -6.86 -27.04 -3.20
CA TYR A 222 -7.99 -27.48 -4.01
C TYR A 222 -7.71 -28.80 -4.73
N LEU A 223 -6.55 -28.89 -5.38
CA LEU A 223 -6.13 -30.12 -6.10
C LEU A 223 -5.97 -31.29 -5.12
N GLN A 224 -5.35 -31.09 -3.97
CA GLN A 224 -5.22 -32.11 -2.93
C GLN A 224 -6.57 -32.60 -2.42
N ALA A 225 -7.50 -31.67 -2.16
CA ALA A 225 -8.85 -32.02 -1.71
C ALA A 225 -9.60 -32.85 -2.77
N ARG A 226 -9.51 -32.48 -4.04
CA ARG A 226 -10.10 -33.26 -5.15
C ARG A 226 -9.49 -34.68 -5.28
N LEU A 227 -8.18 -34.77 -5.17
CA LEU A 227 -7.49 -36.05 -5.19
C LEU A 227 -7.87 -36.95 -3.99
N ALA A 228 -8.19 -36.34 -2.84
CA ALA A 228 -8.70 -37.05 -1.67
C ALA A 228 -10.20 -37.41 -1.76
N GLY A 229 -10.87 -37.13 -2.89
CA GLY A 229 -12.26 -37.49 -3.14
C GLY A 229 -13.30 -36.48 -2.64
N ALA A 230 -12.91 -35.26 -2.31
CA ALA A 230 -13.85 -34.22 -1.97
C ALA A 230 -14.74 -33.86 -3.18
N GLN A 231 -16.05 -33.77 -2.93
CA GLN A 231 -17.07 -33.39 -3.93
C GLN A 231 -17.61 -32.01 -3.56
N ASP A 232 -18.20 -31.32 -4.53
CA ASP A 232 -18.84 -30.00 -4.35
C ASP A 232 -17.89 -28.92 -3.82
N LEU A 233 -16.63 -28.93 -4.26
CA LEU A 233 -15.67 -27.86 -4.00
C LEU A 233 -15.98 -26.65 -4.89
N GLU A 234 -15.95 -25.47 -4.30
CA GLU A 234 -15.97 -24.21 -5.07
C GLU A 234 -14.74 -24.13 -5.97
N GLU A 235 -14.93 -23.69 -7.22
CA GLU A 235 -13.82 -23.50 -8.14
C GLU A 235 -12.88 -22.39 -7.60
N VAL A 236 -11.59 -22.67 -7.61
CA VAL A 236 -10.57 -21.68 -7.26
C VAL A 236 -9.97 -21.07 -8.52
N ASP A 237 -9.53 -19.86 -8.40
CA ASP A 237 -8.85 -19.14 -9.47
C ASP A 237 -7.59 -19.88 -9.93
N ASN A 238 -7.35 -19.84 -11.24
CA ASN A 238 -6.09 -20.33 -11.78
C ASN A 238 -4.94 -19.44 -11.29
N TRP A 239 -3.97 -20.03 -10.59
CA TRP A 239 -2.82 -19.30 -10.06
C TRP A 239 -1.93 -18.66 -11.14
N MET A 240 -2.07 -19.10 -12.41
CA MET A 240 -1.38 -18.50 -13.56
C MET A 240 -2.17 -17.35 -14.21
N LYS A 241 -3.34 -16.97 -13.66
CA LYS A 241 -4.09 -15.84 -14.20
C LYS A 241 -3.31 -14.54 -14.05
N ASP A 242 -3.69 -13.54 -14.86
CA ASP A 242 -3.24 -12.18 -14.64
C ASP A 242 -3.83 -11.63 -13.32
N ILE A 243 -2.98 -11.09 -12.44
CA ILE A 243 -3.35 -10.50 -11.15
C ILE A 243 -3.35 -8.97 -11.16
N HIS A 244 -2.92 -8.38 -12.27
CA HIS A 244 -2.84 -6.94 -12.47
C HIS A 244 -3.55 -6.56 -13.78
N PRO A 245 -4.90 -6.56 -13.83
CA PRO A 245 -5.65 -6.24 -15.03
C PRO A 245 -5.60 -4.75 -15.41
#